data_cf12d1fd31c71079dc1b705ee1d0bae1
#
_entry.id   cf12d1fd31c71079dc1b705ee1d0bae1
#
_cell.length_a   1.000
_cell.length_b   1.000
_cell.length_c   1.000
_cell.angle_alpha   90.00
_cell.angle_beta   90.00
_cell.angle_gamma   90.00
#
_symmetry.space_group_name_H-M   'P 1'
#
loop_
_entity.id
_entity.type
_entity.pdbx_description
1 polymer ?
#
loop_
_entity_poly.entity_id
_entity_poly.type
_entity_poly.pdbx_seq_one_letter_code
_entity_poly.pdbx_strand_id
1 'polypeptide(L)'
;MNLIYKLVKSNSFLFKMVYYLRLLAFPLFIRLTWRINNTIENNALYSSIDKDIRGCNNYIKIGIKSRIYGLKIYVRGKNNKVIIGNNCVIGKKCSFWIEGDNNTIIVGDSCTFTHTVHLCAQEYGSSINLGEDCMLSNNIIIRTSDSHPIFNSDRERINEAKTVWIAKHVWIAPQTTVMKGVTIGEGAILASNSVITK
;
A
#
# COMPACT_ATOMS: atom_id res chain seq x y z
N MET A 1 -2.70 -32.44 19.19
CA MET A 1 -1.81 -31.39 19.77
C MET A 1 -0.53 -32.09 20.22
N ASN A 2 0.59 -31.78 19.55
CA ASN A 2 1.82 -32.55 19.51
C ASN A 2 2.50 -32.74 20.90
N LEU A 3 2.95 -33.96 21.20
CA LEU A 3 3.68 -34.37 22.40
C LEU A 3 4.91 -33.48 22.67
N ILE A 4 5.58 -33.02 21.61
CA ILE A 4 6.72 -32.10 21.62
C ILE A 4 6.32 -30.74 22.22
N TYR A 5 5.14 -30.22 21.93
CA TYR A 5 4.65 -28.95 22.49
C TYR A 5 4.42 -29.01 24.00
N LYS A 6 3.90 -30.17 24.50
CA LYS A 6 3.72 -30.41 25.94
C LYS A 6 5.06 -30.49 26.67
N LEU A 7 6.05 -31.20 26.11
CA LEU A 7 7.41 -31.34 26.68
C LEU A 7 8.16 -30.00 26.75
N VAL A 8 8.04 -29.17 25.69
CA VAL A 8 8.69 -27.83 25.68
C VAL A 8 8.03 -26.90 26.68
N LYS A 9 6.71 -26.97 26.87
CA LYS A 9 5.97 -26.10 27.80
C LYS A 9 6.18 -26.47 29.27
N SER A 10 6.49 -27.73 29.57
CA SER A 10 6.74 -28.23 30.94
C SER A 10 8.16 -27.96 31.44
N ASN A 11 9.11 -27.64 30.55
CA ASN A 11 10.51 -27.36 30.93
C ASN A 11 10.86 -25.90 30.64
N SER A 12 10.99 -25.09 31.69
CA SER A 12 11.26 -23.64 31.58
C SER A 12 12.53 -23.33 30.79
N PHE A 13 13.55 -24.15 30.86
CA PHE A 13 14.81 -23.97 30.11
C PHE A 13 14.59 -24.23 28.61
N LEU A 14 13.97 -25.35 28.26
CA LEU A 14 13.63 -25.70 26.89
C LEU A 14 12.68 -24.67 26.26
N PHE A 15 11.72 -24.17 27.03
CA PHE A 15 10.80 -23.11 26.54
C PHE A 15 11.56 -21.82 26.24
N LYS A 16 12.43 -21.37 27.11
CA LYS A 16 13.27 -20.18 26.88
C LYS A 16 14.21 -20.39 25.69
N MET A 17 14.84 -21.53 25.57
CA MET A 17 15.72 -21.83 24.42
C MET A 17 14.98 -21.81 23.09
N VAL A 18 13.82 -22.46 23.00
CA VAL A 18 12.98 -22.43 21.77
C VAL A 18 12.46 -21.02 21.49
N TYR A 19 12.12 -20.26 22.52
CA TYR A 19 11.69 -18.87 22.39
C TYR A 19 12.81 -17.98 21.82
N TYR A 20 14.03 -18.07 22.36
CA TYR A 20 15.19 -17.31 21.87
C TYR A 20 15.63 -17.77 20.47
N LEU A 21 15.60 -19.07 20.17
CA LEU A 21 15.86 -19.58 18.83
C LEU A 21 14.81 -19.08 17.80
N ARG A 22 13.55 -18.98 18.21
CA ARG A 22 12.51 -18.35 17.38
C ARG A 22 12.76 -16.86 17.17
N LEU A 23 13.14 -16.13 18.21
CA LEU A 23 13.46 -14.70 18.11
C LEU A 23 14.67 -14.43 17.20
N LEU A 24 15.66 -15.33 17.18
CA LEU A 24 16.85 -15.21 16.33
C LEU A 24 16.63 -15.75 14.91
N ALA A 25 15.97 -16.90 14.79
CA ALA A 25 15.77 -17.56 13.49
C ALA A 25 14.60 -16.98 12.68
N PHE A 26 13.54 -16.50 13.34
CA PHE A 26 12.36 -15.96 12.68
C PHE A 26 12.64 -14.70 11.84
N PRO A 27 13.41 -13.70 12.31
CA PRO A 27 13.81 -12.57 11.47
C PRO A 27 14.70 -12.97 10.30
N LEU A 28 15.57 -13.97 10.47
CA LEU A 28 16.44 -14.47 9.40
C LEU A 28 15.64 -15.26 8.36
N PHE A 29 14.74 -16.12 8.82
CA PHE A 29 13.84 -16.89 7.97
C PHE A 29 12.89 -15.99 7.17
N ILE A 30 12.30 -14.97 7.81
CA ILE A 30 11.49 -13.95 7.13
C ILE A 30 12.33 -13.16 6.13
N ARG A 31 13.56 -12.76 6.46
CA ARG A 31 14.44 -12.07 5.52
C ARG A 31 14.79 -12.92 4.29
N LEU A 32 14.97 -14.22 4.47
CA LEU A 32 15.34 -15.14 3.39
C LEU A 32 14.15 -15.57 2.51
N THR A 33 12.99 -15.82 3.11
CA THR A 33 11.84 -16.41 2.39
C THR A 33 10.83 -15.37 1.89
N TRP A 34 10.79 -14.15 2.45
CA TRP A 34 9.79 -13.15 2.13
C TRP A 34 10.27 -12.05 1.19
N ARG A 35 11.48 -12.15 0.67
CA ARG A 35 12.05 -11.19 -0.30
C ARG A 35 12.39 -11.81 -1.65
N ILE A 36 11.86 -12.99 -1.94
CA ILE A 36 12.18 -13.72 -3.16
C ILE A 36 11.42 -13.07 -4.33
N ASN A 37 12.15 -12.78 -5.41
CA ASN A 37 11.63 -12.30 -6.69
C ASN A 37 10.88 -10.93 -6.64
N ASN A 38 11.19 -10.07 -5.68
CA ASN A 38 10.70 -8.69 -5.74
C ASN A 38 11.56 -7.87 -6.69
N THR A 39 10.95 -7.17 -7.63
CA THR A 39 11.63 -6.33 -8.61
C THR A 39 11.40 -4.86 -8.30
N ILE A 40 12.48 -4.07 -8.28
CA ILE A 40 12.41 -2.63 -8.06
C ILE A 40 13.18 -1.92 -9.18
N GLU A 41 12.47 -1.22 -10.03
CA GLU A 41 13.01 -0.36 -11.08
C GLU A 41 12.86 1.10 -10.65
N ASN A 42 13.96 1.74 -10.32
CA ASN A 42 13.96 3.13 -9.90
C ASN A 42 14.77 3.98 -10.87
N ASN A 43 14.07 4.68 -11.74
CA ASN A 43 14.64 5.58 -12.75
C ASN A 43 14.40 7.06 -12.40
N ALA A 44 14.05 7.37 -11.16
CA ALA A 44 13.82 8.73 -10.70
C ALA A 44 15.09 9.58 -10.78
N LEU A 45 14.92 10.86 -11.04
CA LEU A 45 16.02 11.84 -10.99
C LEU A 45 16.50 12.03 -9.54
N TYR A 46 15.60 11.98 -8.58
CA TYR A 46 15.86 12.02 -7.14
C TYR A 46 14.87 11.10 -6.41
N SER A 47 15.36 10.31 -5.46
CA SER A 47 14.50 9.38 -4.75
C SER A 47 14.93 9.17 -3.31
N SER A 48 14.09 9.63 -2.37
CA SER A 48 14.15 9.29 -0.95
C SER A 48 12.95 8.41 -0.60
N ILE A 49 13.17 7.09 -0.54
CA ILE A 49 12.09 6.09 -0.36
C ILE A 49 12.45 5.15 0.77
N ASP A 50 11.59 5.09 1.78
CA ASP A 50 11.60 4.03 2.81
C ASP A 50 10.77 2.84 2.32
N LYS A 51 11.37 1.65 2.29
CA LYS A 51 10.76 0.43 1.74
C LYS A 51 10.67 -0.66 2.81
N ASP A 52 9.44 -1.04 3.19
CA ASP A 52 9.17 -2.20 4.03
C ASP A 52 8.30 -3.20 3.25
N ILE A 53 8.95 -4.09 2.50
CA ILE A 53 8.32 -5.05 1.61
C ILE A 53 8.48 -6.44 2.21
N ARG A 54 7.36 -7.10 2.51
CA ARG A 54 7.30 -8.50 2.97
C ARG A 54 6.34 -9.28 2.11
N GLY A 55 6.87 -10.26 1.41
CA GLY A 55 6.18 -11.07 0.42
C GLY A 55 7.05 -11.30 -0.80
N CYS A 56 6.49 -11.88 -1.85
CA CYS A 56 7.23 -12.25 -3.05
C CYS A 56 6.52 -11.78 -4.33
N ASN A 57 7.28 -11.74 -5.43
CA ASN A 57 6.81 -11.35 -6.76
C ASN A 57 6.17 -9.96 -6.80
N ASN A 58 6.55 -9.07 -5.89
CA ASN A 58 6.06 -7.69 -5.93
C ASN A 58 6.91 -6.86 -6.90
N TYR A 59 6.27 -5.97 -7.62
CA TYR A 59 6.90 -5.12 -8.62
C TYR A 59 6.71 -3.65 -8.27
N ILE A 60 7.81 -2.91 -8.19
CA ILE A 60 7.81 -1.47 -7.94
C ILE A 60 8.55 -0.79 -9.07
N LYS A 61 7.90 0.15 -9.75
CA LYS A 61 8.50 0.95 -10.81
C LYS A 61 8.33 2.43 -10.53
N ILE A 62 9.42 3.19 -10.73
CA ILE A 62 9.42 4.64 -10.68
C ILE A 62 9.98 5.15 -11.98
N GLY A 63 9.20 5.98 -12.66
CA GLY A 63 9.48 6.51 -13.97
C GLY A 63 10.59 7.56 -13.97
N ILE A 64 11.09 7.84 -15.19
CA ILE A 64 12.18 8.77 -15.44
C ILE A 64 11.79 10.22 -15.09
N LYS A 65 12.78 11.04 -14.71
CA LYS A 65 12.62 12.46 -14.32
C LYS A 65 11.70 12.70 -13.11
N SER A 66 11.21 11.65 -12.45
CA SER A 66 10.42 11.78 -11.23
C SER A 66 11.29 12.18 -10.03
N ARG A 67 10.74 12.95 -9.09
CA ARG A 67 11.40 13.43 -7.88
C ARG A 67 10.59 13.03 -6.65
N ILE A 68 11.18 12.20 -5.80
CA ILE A 68 10.52 11.62 -4.62
C ILE A 68 11.23 12.13 -3.36
N TYR A 69 10.58 12.97 -2.58
CA TYR A 69 11.19 13.66 -1.43
C TYR A 69 10.94 13.01 -0.06
N GLY A 70 10.27 11.87 0.00
CA GLY A 70 10.03 11.14 1.24
C GLY A 70 8.76 10.29 1.14
N LEU A 71 8.83 9.20 0.40
CA LEU A 71 7.76 8.23 0.22
C LEU A 71 8.04 6.99 1.06
N LYS A 72 7.07 6.52 1.80
CA LYS A 72 7.09 5.18 2.40
C LYS A 72 6.29 4.22 1.52
N ILE A 73 6.93 3.11 1.11
CA ILE A 73 6.27 2.01 0.43
C ILE A 73 6.20 0.82 1.38
N TYR A 74 5.01 0.47 1.80
CA TYR A 74 4.73 -0.66 2.66
C TYR A 74 3.94 -1.72 1.89
N VAL A 75 4.47 -2.94 1.82
CA VAL A 75 3.83 -4.06 1.12
C VAL A 75 3.82 -5.30 2.00
N ARG A 76 2.66 -5.90 2.15
CA ARG A 76 2.44 -7.20 2.78
C ARG A 76 1.62 -8.06 1.84
N GLY A 77 2.25 -9.09 1.24
CA GLY A 77 1.59 -9.98 0.30
C GLY A 77 2.40 -10.26 -0.95
N LYS A 78 1.76 -10.87 -1.95
CA LYS A 78 2.38 -11.37 -3.17
C LYS A 78 1.78 -10.73 -4.42
N ASN A 79 2.58 -10.69 -5.49
CA ASN A 79 2.14 -10.24 -6.82
C ASN A 79 1.57 -8.80 -6.83
N ASN A 80 1.96 -7.96 -5.88
CA ASN A 80 1.48 -6.59 -5.82
C ASN A 80 2.31 -5.67 -6.72
N LYS A 81 1.71 -4.58 -7.18
CA LYS A 81 2.35 -3.62 -8.06
C LYS A 81 2.25 -2.20 -7.52
N VAL A 82 3.35 -1.47 -7.55
CA VAL A 82 3.39 -0.02 -7.35
C VAL A 82 4.06 0.60 -8.56
N ILE A 83 3.34 1.42 -9.29
CA ILE A 83 3.85 2.10 -10.49
C ILE A 83 3.70 3.59 -10.28
N ILE A 84 4.80 4.32 -10.35
CA ILE A 84 4.84 5.77 -10.40
C ILE A 84 5.36 6.13 -11.80
N GLY A 85 4.60 6.92 -12.50
CA GLY A 85 4.88 7.37 -13.86
C GLY A 85 6.10 8.30 -13.96
N ASN A 86 6.29 8.86 -15.13
CA ASN A 86 7.36 9.78 -15.44
C ASN A 86 7.03 11.21 -14.98
N ASN A 87 8.07 12.03 -14.75
CA ASN A 87 7.94 13.45 -14.39
C ASN A 87 7.10 13.73 -13.14
N CYS A 88 6.86 12.74 -12.28
CA CYS A 88 6.08 12.90 -11.06
C CYS A 88 6.88 13.64 -9.98
N VAL A 89 6.18 14.38 -9.13
CA VAL A 89 6.73 15.01 -7.93
C VAL A 89 5.98 14.50 -6.71
N ILE A 90 6.64 13.70 -5.88
CA ILE A 90 6.04 13.16 -4.65
C ILE A 90 6.73 13.82 -3.46
N GLY A 91 5.96 14.61 -2.70
CA GLY A 91 6.43 15.34 -1.53
C GLY A 91 6.67 14.46 -0.30
N LYS A 92 6.97 15.13 0.81
CA LYS A 92 7.35 14.44 2.05
C LYS A 92 6.16 13.75 2.74
N LYS A 93 6.46 12.71 3.52
CA LYS A 93 5.48 11.98 4.34
C LYS A 93 4.33 11.35 3.54
N CYS A 94 4.53 11.13 2.25
CA CYS A 94 3.59 10.33 1.47
C CYS A 94 3.80 8.84 1.76
N SER A 95 2.72 8.05 1.64
CA SER A 95 2.79 6.62 1.87
C SER A 95 1.90 5.83 0.92
N PHE A 96 2.44 4.76 0.37
CA PHE A 96 1.72 3.78 -0.42
C PHE A 96 1.70 2.48 0.37
N TRP A 97 0.50 2.06 0.74
CA TRP A 97 0.26 0.94 1.63
C TRP A 97 -0.50 -0.17 0.90
N ILE A 98 0.07 -1.35 0.86
CA ILE A 98 -0.55 -2.52 0.25
C ILE A 98 -0.59 -3.67 1.27
N GLU A 99 -1.78 -4.21 1.51
CA GLU A 99 -1.99 -5.42 2.31
C GLU A 99 -2.92 -6.39 1.60
N GLY A 100 -2.42 -7.60 1.35
CA GLY A 100 -3.07 -8.63 0.56
C GLY A 100 -2.33 -8.91 -0.74
N ASP A 101 -2.88 -9.78 -1.56
CA ASP A 101 -2.26 -10.26 -2.78
C ASP A 101 -2.92 -9.64 -4.02
N ASN A 102 -2.14 -9.51 -5.10
CA ASN A 102 -2.57 -9.02 -6.42
C ASN A 102 -3.12 -7.57 -6.43
N ASN A 103 -2.74 -6.75 -5.45
CA ASN A 103 -3.16 -5.35 -5.38
C ASN A 103 -2.26 -4.45 -6.22
N THR A 104 -2.81 -3.31 -6.65
CA THR A 104 -2.08 -2.39 -7.51
C THR A 104 -2.30 -0.94 -7.10
N ILE A 105 -1.22 -0.15 -7.07
CA ILE A 105 -1.26 1.32 -6.99
C ILE A 105 -0.56 1.86 -8.23
N ILE A 106 -1.29 2.61 -9.05
CA ILE A 106 -0.78 3.29 -10.23
C ILE A 106 -0.94 4.80 -10.05
N VAL A 107 0.15 5.52 -10.25
CA VAL A 107 0.20 6.97 -10.38
C VAL A 107 0.66 7.26 -11.79
N GLY A 108 -0.17 7.91 -12.58
CA GLY A 108 0.12 8.29 -13.96
C GLY A 108 1.27 9.30 -14.08
N ASP A 109 1.64 9.63 -15.29
CA ASP A 109 2.71 10.59 -15.57
C ASP A 109 2.36 12.00 -15.08
N SER A 110 3.35 12.80 -14.77
CA SER A 110 3.25 14.23 -14.42
C SER A 110 2.40 14.54 -13.18
N CYS A 111 2.10 13.56 -12.35
CA CYS A 111 1.35 13.76 -11.12
C CYS A 111 2.19 14.48 -10.05
N THR A 112 1.51 15.34 -9.27
CA THR A 112 2.14 16.09 -8.17
C THR A 112 1.42 15.84 -6.86
N PHE A 113 2.15 15.38 -5.84
CA PHE A 113 1.68 15.22 -4.46
C PHE A 113 2.45 16.20 -3.58
N THR A 114 1.75 17.05 -2.82
CA THR A 114 2.46 18.02 -1.98
C THR A 114 3.09 17.36 -0.75
N HIS A 115 2.32 16.84 0.18
CA HIS A 115 2.80 16.07 1.33
C HIS A 115 1.67 15.29 2.03
N THR A 116 2.04 14.27 2.80
CA THR A 116 1.09 13.50 3.63
C THR A 116 -0.09 12.93 2.82
N VAL A 117 0.20 12.41 1.63
CA VAL A 117 -0.79 11.69 0.81
C VAL A 117 -0.66 10.21 1.11
N HIS A 118 -1.76 9.57 1.48
CA HIS A 118 -1.84 8.16 1.81
C HIS A 118 -2.69 7.39 0.79
N LEU A 119 -2.08 6.51 0.02
CA LEU A 119 -2.76 5.58 -0.88
C LEU A 119 -2.73 4.19 -0.23
N CYS A 120 -3.92 3.60 -0.04
CA CYS A 120 -4.08 2.34 0.68
C CYS A 120 -4.90 1.33 -0.12
N ALA A 121 -4.22 0.35 -0.75
CA ALA A 121 -4.84 -0.76 -1.47
C ALA A 121 -4.78 -2.02 -0.62
N GLN A 122 -5.94 -2.50 -0.19
CA GLN A 122 -6.05 -3.62 0.74
C GLN A 122 -7.01 -4.67 0.22
N GLU A 123 -6.88 -5.88 0.81
CA GLU A 123 -7.57 -7.11 0.47
C GLU A 123 -7.05 -7.72 -0.84
N TYR A 124 -7.80 -8.56 -1.51
CA TYR A 124 -7.36 -9.28 -2.69
C TYR A 124 -7.77 -8.55 -3.97
N GLY A 125 -6.82 -8.30 -4.85
CA GLY A 125 -7.09 -7.84 -6.22
C GLY A 125 -7.63 -6.41 -6.33
N SER A 126 -7.52 -5.59 -5.28
CA SER A 126 -7.99 -4.21 -5.32
C SER A 126 -6.95 -3.26 -5.94
N SER A 127 -7.40 -2.13 -6.47
CA SER A 127 -6.47 -1.17 -7.06
C SER A 127 -6.85 0.29 -6.82
N ILE A 128 -5.82 1.14 -6.80
CA ILE A 128 -5.93 2.59 -6.89
C ILE A 128 -5.26 3.01 -8.19
N ASN A 129 -6.02 3.60 -9.09
CA ASN A 129 -5.55 4.06 -10.38
C ASN A 129 -5.73 5.57 -10.49
N LEU A 130 -4.62 6.31 -10.50
CA LEU A 130 -4.58 7.73 -10.82
C LEU A 130 -4.12 7.89 -12.26
N GLY A 131 -4.88 8.65 -13.04
CA GLY A 131 -4.51 9.10 -14.38
C GLY A 131 -3.31 10.05 -14.34
N GLU A 132 -2.90 10.50 -15.49
CA GLU A 132 -1.83 11.47 -15.67
C GLU A 132 -2.24 12.89 -15.22
N ASP A 133 -1.25 13.73 -14.91
CA ASP A 133 -1.43 15.16 -14.62
C ASP A 133 -2.40 15.45 -13.46
N CYS A 134 -2.45 14.58 -12.46
CA CYS A 134 -3.24 14.79 -11.25
C CYS A 134 -2.45 15.58 -10.21
N MET A 135 -3.14 16.50 -9.54
CA MET A 135 -2.59 17.28 -8.43
C MET A 135 -3.26 16.88 -7.12
N LEU A 136 -2.49 16.35 -6.20
CA LEU A 136 -2.94 15.99 -4.85
C LEU A 136 -2.30 16.93 -3.84
N SER A 137 -3.13 17.66 -3.12
CA SER A 137 -2.69 18.56 -2.06
C SER A 137 -2.22 17.78 -0.82
N ASN A 138 -2.39 18.32 0.35
CA ASN A 138 -1.90 17.68 1.58
C ASN A 138 -3.01 16.97 2.37
N ASN A 139 -2.61 15.98 3.19
CA ASN A 139 -3.48 15.20 4.07
C ASN A 139 -4.62 14.51 3.29
N ILE A 140 -4.28 13.87 2.19
CA ILE A 140 -5.24 13.16 1.36
C ILE A 140 -5.16 11.67 1.67
N ILE A 141 -6.31 11.02 1.78
CA ILE A 141 -6.45 9.58 1.96
C ILE A 141 -7.26 9.00 0.80
N ILE A 142 -6.70 8.00 0.12
CA ILE A 142 -7.41 7.23 -0.90
C ILE A 142 -7.31 5.76 -0.51
N ARG A 143 -8.46 5.09 -0.38
CA ARG A 143 -8.48 3.70 0.10
C ARG A 143 -9.46 2.82 -0.64
N THR A 144 -9.10 1.54 -0.80
CA THR A 144 -9.92 0.52 -1.47
C THR A 144 -10.76 -0.31 -0.50
N SER A 145 -10.51 -0.21 0.80
CA SER A 145 -11.13 -1.06 1.82
C SER A 145 -11.43 -0.28 3.10
N ASP A 146 -12.40 -0.77 3.88
CA ASP A 146 -12.66 -0.31 5.25
C ASP A 146 -11.72 -0.96 6.27
N SER A 147 -10.83 -1.84 5.85
CA SER A 147 -9.86 -2.60 6.66
C SER A 147 -10.47 -3.65 7.60
N HIS A 148 -11.76 -3.64 7.81
CA HIS A 148 -12.47 -4.60 8.66
C HIS A 148 -13.73 -5.13 7.95
N PRO A 149 -14.01 -6.45 8.01
CA PRO A 149 -15.24 -6.99 7.44
C PRO A 149 -16.46 -6.57 8.26
N ILE A 150 -17.54 -6.22 7.56
CA ILE A 150 -18.88 -5.98 8.12
C ILE A 150 -19.79 -7.06 7.56
N PHE A 151 -20.56 -7.68 8.44
CA PHE A 151 -21.48 -8.77 8.09
C PHE A 151 -22.94 -8.35 8.32
N ASN A 152 -23.84 -8.83 7.47
CA ASN A 152 -25.28 -8.71 7.67
C ASN A 152 -25.79 -9.76 8.67
N SER A 153 -27.12 -9.79 8.91
CA SER A 153 -27.78 -10.77 9.78
C SER A 153 -27.55 -12.23 9.35
N ASP A 154 -27.37 -12.45 8.06
CA ASP A 154 -27.16 -13.78 7.45
C ASP A 154 -25.68 -14.21 7.45
N ARG A 155 -24.82 -13.41 8.10
CA ARG A 155 -23.37 -13.58 8.16
C ARG A 155 -22.68 -13.47 6.81
N GLU A 156 -23.26 -12.81 5.85
CA GLU A 156 -22.63 -12.48 4.58
C GLU A 156 -21.88 -11.16 4.71
N ARG A 157 -20.67 -11.11 4.16
CA ARG A 157 -19.87 -9.89 4.16
C ARG A 157 -20.45 -8.89 3.17
N ILE A 158 -20.69 -7.66 3.62
CA ILE A 158 -21.34 -6.61 2.82
C ILE A 158 -20.42 -5.45 2.43
N ASN A 159 -19.17 -5.45 2.85
CA ASN A 159 -18.25 -4.31 2.66
C ASN A 159 -16.91 -4.70 2.03
N GLU A 160 -16.91 -5.52 1.03
CA GLU A 160 -15.70 -5.91 0.29
C GLU A 160 -14.92 -4.70 -0.25
N ALA A 161 -13.63 -4.90 -0.46
CA ALA A 161 -12.78 -3.90 -1.11
C ALA A 161 -13.26 -3.61 -2.53
N LYS A 162 -13.13 -2.36 -2.97
CA LYS A 162 -13.47 -1.92 -4.33
C LYS A 162 -12.40 -0.99 -4.87
N THR A 163 -12.06 -1.19 -6.14
CA THR A 163 -11.12 -0.36 -6.87
C THR A 163 -11.54 1.11 -6.89
N VAL A 164 -10.56 2.00 -6.80
CA VAL A 164 -10.73 3.45 -6.98
C VAL A 164 -10.12 3.86 -8.31
N TRP A 165 -10.90 4.59 -9.11
CA TRP A 165 -10.49 5.13 -10.40
C TRP A 165 -10.52 6.65 -10.36
N ILE A 166 -9.41 7.29 -10.68
CA ILE A 166 -9.27 8.74 -10.81
C ILE A 166 -8.71 9.00 -12.19
N ALA A 167 -9.51 9.66 -13.03
CA ALA A 167 -9.12 9.99 -14.40
C ALA A 167 -7.99 11.03 -14.41
N LYS A 168 -7.55 11.42 -15.59
CA LYS A 168 -6.48 12.41 -15.74
C LYS A 168 -6.94 13.82 -15.38
N HIS A 169 -5.95 14.70 -15.09
CA HIS A 169 -6.15 16.12 -14.85
C HIS A 169 -7.11 16.43 -13.70
N VAL A 170 -7.07 15.61 -12.63
CA VAL A 170 -7.91 15.80 -11.42
C VAL A 170 -7.14 16.57 -10.37
N TRP A 171 -7.79 17.55 -9.75
CA TRP A 171 -7.27 18.22 -8.57
C TRP A 171 -7.99 17.78 -7.30
N ILE A 172 -7.25 17.24 -6.34
CA ILE A 172 -7.75 16.88 -5.02
C ILE A 172 -7.22 17.88 -4.01
N ALA A 173 -8.12 18.69 -3.46
CA ALA A 173 -7.79 19.74 -2.48
C ALA A 173 -7.49 19.14 -1.08
N PRO A 174 -6.93 19.95 -0.15
CA PRO A 174 -6.46 19.45 1.14
C PRO A 174 -7.51 18.72 1.97
N GLN A 175 -7.05 17.72 2.76
CA GLN A 175 -7.86 16.99 3.75
C GLN A 175 -9.04 16.21 3.14
N THR A 176 -8.91 15.81 1.88
CA THR A 176 -9.94 15.03 1.17
C THR A 176 -9.71 13.55 1.38
N THR A 177 -10.80 12.82 1.63
CA THR A 177 -10.80 11.36 1.68
C THR A 177 -11.60 10.79 0.52
N VAL A 178 -10.99 9.88 -0.25
CA VAL A 178 -11.65 9.14 -1.34
C VAL A 178 -11.81 7.70 -0.89
N MET A 179 -13.05 7.26 -0.81
CA MET A 179 -13.41 5.92 -0.33
C MET A 179 -13.41 4.89 -1.46
N LYS A 180 -13.49 3.64 -1.08
CA LYS A 180 -13.53 2.50 -1.99
C LYS A 180 -14.65 2.59 -3.03
N GLY A 181 -14.37 2.13 -4.24
CA GLY A 181 -15.35 2.04 -5.33
C GLY A 181 -15.67 3.37 -6.02
N VAL A 182 -15.00 4.45 -5.63
CA VAL A 182 -15.20 5.77 -6.24
C VAL A 182 -14.56 5.82 -7.63
N THR A 183 -15.27 6.43 -8.58
CA THR A 183 -14.74 6.82 -9.89
C THR A 183 -14.84 8.33 -10.03
N ILE A 184 -13.69 8.99 -10.29
CA ILE A 184 -13.61 10.44 -10.49
C ILE A 184 -13.30 10.71 -11.95
N GLY A 185 -14.15 11.54 -12.57
CA GLY A 185 -14.04 11.92 -13.98
C GLY A 185 -12.87 12.86 -14.25
N GLU A 186 -12.49 12.95 -15.53
CA GLU A 186 -11.42 13.83 -16.02
C GLU A 186 -11.70 15.31 -15.69
N GLY A 187 -10.67 16.03 -15.27
CA GLY A 187 -10.74 17.46 -14.96
C GLY A 187 -11.53 17.81 -13.71
N ALA A 188 -11.95 16.82 -12.92
CA ALA A 188 -12.71 17.07 -11.69
C ALA A 188 -11.86 17.78 -10.63
N ILE A 189 -12.54 18.60 -9.82
CA ILE A 189 -11.96 19.27 -8.65
C ILE A 189 -12.71 18.78 -7.41
N LEU A 190 -11.97 18.18 -6.47
CA LEU A 190 -12.52 17.78 -5.18
C LEU A 190 -12.20 18.85 -4.15
N ALA A 191 -13.23 19.42 -3.54
CA ALA A 191 -13.08 20.49 -2.55
C ALA A 191 -12.39 20.03 -1.26
N SER A 192 -11.77 20.96 -0.55
CA SER A 192 -11.12 20.66 0.72
C SER A 192 -12.09 20.09 1.75
N ASN A 193 -11.59 19.22 2.64
CA ASN A 193 -12.37 18.57 3.71
C ASN A 193 -13.53 17.71 3.19
N SER A 194 -13.49 17.25 1.95
CA SER A 194 -14.52 16.40 1.37
C SER A 194 -14.30 14.92 1.66
N VAL A 195 -15.39 14.20 1.83
CA VAL A 195 -15.40 12.73 1.84
C VAL A 195 -16.18 12.25 0.62
N ILE A 196 -15.48 11.61 -0.31
CA ILE A 196 -16.04 11.13 -1.56
C ILE A 196 -16.38 9.65 -1.41
N THR A 197 -17.65 9.30 -1.52
CA THR A 197 -18.15 7.94 -1.27
C THR A 197 -18.74 7.24 -2.50
N LYS A 198 -19.08 8.01 -3.55
CA LYS A 198 -19.63 7.47 -4.80
C LYS A 198 -19.15 8.31 -5.98
#